data_818376a3a78c54096f4b63c23ef0cb78
#
_entry.id   818376a3a78c54096f4b63c23ef0cb78
#
_cell.length_a   1.000
_cell.length_b   1.000
_cell.length_c   1.000
_cell.angle_alpha   90.00
_cell.angle_beta   90.00
_cell.angle_gamma   90.00
#
_symmetry.space_group_name_H-M   'P 1'
#
loop_
_entity.id
_entity.type
_entity.pdbx_description
1 polymer ?
#
loop_
_entity_poly.entity_id
_entity_poly.type
_entity_poly.pdbx_seq_one_letter_code
_entity_poly.pdbx_strand_id
1 'polypeptide(L)'
;VVEAMEFEGLMAVELFLSKSGDLFVNEIAPRTHNSGHHTIESNRTSQFAQHLRVVAGLPLGDVSLLHNASGMINLLGSADSAGAPVYEGLGEAIELPGVHPHLYGKSQVKPFRKMGHVTITGSNHEEVNKKVLKLLEILCVSGTQGR
;
A
#
# COMPACT_ATOMS: atom_id res chain seq x y z
N VAL A 1 -0.94 -6.05 -23.09
CA VAL A 1 -0.93 -4.59 -22.86
C VAL A 1 0.51 -4.08 -22.95
N VAL A 2 1.45 -4.55 -22.09
CA VAL A 2 2.85 -4.07 -22.04
C VAL A 2 3.54 -4.18 -23.39
N GLU A 3 3.48 -5.35 -24.02
CA GLU A 3 4.07 -5.62 -25.34
C GLU A 3 3.49 -4.71 -26.43
N ALA A 4 2.14 -4.54 -26.44
CA ALA A 4 1.47 -3.68 -27.40
C ALA A 4 1.77 -2.18 -27.25
N MET A 5 2.31 -1.78 -26.10
CA MET A 5 2.72 -0.40 -25.80
C MET A 5 4.24 -0.20 -25.91
N GLU A 6 4.99 -1.24 -26.24
CA GLU A 6 6.46 -1.24 -26.27
C GLU A 6 7.05 -0.61 -24.98
N PHE A 7 6.39 -0.90 -23.82
CA PHE A 7 6.71 -0.27 -22.55
C PHE A 7 7.74 -1.08 -21.77
N GLU A 8 8.80 -0.42 -21.33
CA GLU A 8 9.78 -0.96 -20.40
C GLU A 8 9.59 -0.37 -19.00
N GLY A 9 9.42 -1.21 -18.01
CA GLY A 9 9.16 -0.79 -16.64
C GLY A 9 8.13 -1.65 -15.92
N LEU A 10 7.59 -1.13 -14.84
CA LEU A 10 6.51 -1.74 -14.10
C LEU A 10 5.18 -1.08 -14.45
N MET A 11 4.18 -1.90 -14.74
CA MET A 11 2.83 -1.45 -15.05
C MET A 11 1.82 -2.17 -14.14
N ALA A 12 0.89 -1.42 -13.59
CA ALA A 12 -0.28 -1.98 -12.92
C ALA A 12 -1.50 -1.85 -13.84
N VAL A 13 -2.30 -2.92 -13.91
CA VAL A 13 -3.60 -2.93 -14.57
C VAL A 13 -4.65 -3.24 -13.50
N GLU A 14 -5.50 -2.27 -13.18
CA GLU A 14 -6.61 -2.47 -12.26
C GLU A 14 -7.84 -2.97 -13.00
N LEU A 15 -8.50 -3.96 -12.43
CA LEU A 15 -9.69 -4.60 -12.99
C LEU A 15 -10.83 -4.57 -11.98
N PHE A 16 -12.05 -4.37 -12.47
CA PHE A 16 -13.26 -4.69 -11.71
C PHE A 16 -13.74 -6.11 -12.06
N LEU A 17 -14.07 -6.87 -11.04
CA LEU A 17 -14.75 -8.16 -11.18
C LEU A 17 -16.24 -7.96 -10.85
N SER A 18 -17.10 -8.19 -11.81
CA SER A 18 -18.56 -8.13 -11.61
C SER A 18 -19.07 -9.33 -10.80
N LYS A 19 -20.29 -9.24 -10.30
CA LYS A 19 -20.96 -10.37 -9.64
C LYS A 19 -21.25 -11.54 -10.60
N SER A 20 -21.31 -11.28 -11.90
CA SER A 20 -21.44 -12.30 -12.97
C SER A 20 -20.13 -12.98 -13.34
N GLY A 21 -18.97 -12.48 -12.81
CA GLY A 21 -17.66 -13.02 -13.14
C GLY A 21 -16.95 -12.31 -14.30
N ASP A 22 -17.56 -11.26 -14.86
CA ASP A 22 -16.95 -10.49 -15.93
C ASP A 22 -15.86 -9.54 -15.42
N LEU A 23 -14.77 -9.40 -16.20
CA LEU A 23 -13.67 -8.50 -15.89
C LEU A 23 -13.75 -7.23 -16.73
N PHE A 24 -13.66 -6.09 -16.07
CA PHE A 24 -13.62 -4.78 -16.71
C PHE A 24 -12.33 -4.05 -16.32
N VAL A 25 -11.65 -3.46 -17.30
CA VAL A 25 -10.47 -2.63 -17.03
C VAL A 25 -10.92 -1.34 -16.35
N ASN A 26 -10.31 -1.02 -15.20
CA ASN A 26 -10.51 0.24 -14.49
C ASN A 26 -9.48 1.28 -14.94
N GLU A 27 -8.21 1.04 -14.63
CA GLU A 27 -7.13 1.94 -15.02
C GLU A 27 -5.83 1.19 -15.34
N ILE A 28 -4.96 1.85 -16.09
CA ILE A 28 -3.59 1.39 -16.35
C ILE A 28 -2.63 2.45 -15.80
N ALA A 29 -1.74 2.02 -14.92
CA ALA A 29 -0.72 2.88 -14.34
C ALA A 29 0.69 2.39 -14.76
N PRO A 30 1.37 3.07 -15.71
CA PRO A 30 2.72 2.69 -16.16
C PRO A 30 3.79 3.15 -15.15
N ARG A 31 3.68 2.71 -13.93
CA ARG A 31 4.54 3.03 -12.77
C ARG A 31 4.25 2.10 -11.61
N THR A 32 5.06 2.19 -10.56
CA THR A 32 4.70 1.60 -9.25
C THR A 32 3.32 2.09 -8.80
N HIS A 33 2.52 1.19 -8.25
CA HIS A 33 1.11 1.44 -7.92
C HIS A 33 0.84 1.21 -6.43
N ASN A 34 -0.15 1.95 -5.90
CA ASN A 34 -0.53 1.86 -4.48
C ASN A 34 -0.90 0.43 -4.05
N SER A 35 -1.63 -0.30 -4.89
CA SER A 35 -2.01 -1.69 -4.59
C SER A 35 -0.82 -2.64 -4.45
N GLY A 36 0.34 -2.31 -5.04
CA GLY A 36 1.57 -3.08 -4.93
C GLY A 36 2.50 -2.67 -3.79
N HIS A 37 2.14 -1.71 -2.95
CA HIS A 37 3.02 -1.28 -1.84
C HIS A 37 3.23 -2.38 -0.80
N HIS A 38 2.23 -3.25 -0.57
CA HIS A 38 2.37 -4.39 0.34
C HIS A 38 3.55 -5.31 -0.01
N THR A 39 3.99 -5.30 -1.27
CA THR A 39 5.09 -6.16 -1.75
C THR A 39 6.43 -5.85 -1.10
N ILE A 40 6.57 -4.71 -0.40
CA ILE A 40 7.80 -4.36 0.32
C ILE A 40 8.08 -5.43 1.38
N GLU A 41 7.08 -5.83 2.15
CA GLU A 41 7.20 -6.82 3.22
C GLU A 41 6.68 -8.20 2.83
N SER A 42 5.71 -8.27 1.92
CA SER A 42 5.05 -9.55 1.61
C SER A 42 5.76 -10.39 0.57
N ASN A 43 6.66 -9.82 -0.25
CA ASN A 43 7.31 -10.50 -1.36
C ASN A 43 8.83 -10.46 -1.26
N ARG A 44 9.52 -11.46 -1.84
CA ARG A 44 10.99 -11.48 -1.93
C ARG A 44 11.54 -10.29 -2.71
N THR A 45 10.87 -9.91 -3.79
CA THR A 45 11.20 -8.72 -4.58
C THR A 45 9.99 -7.81 -4.66
N SER A 46 10.09 -6.63 -4.10
CA SER A 46 9.01 -5.64 -4.13
C SER A 46 8.79 -5.07 -5.54
N GLN A 47 7.63 -4.46 -5.78
CA GLN A 47 7.36 -3.74 -7.02
C GLN A 47 8.43 -2.67 -7.33
N PHE A 48 8.97 -2.02 -6.30
CA PHE A 48 10.01 -1.00 -6.45
C PHE A 48 11.33 -1.61 -6.91
N ALA A 49 11.73 -2.72 -6.30
CA ALA A 49 12.92 -3.44 -6.68
C ALA A 49 12.79 -4.04 -8.09
N GLN A 50 11.61 -4.55 -8.47
CA GLN A 50 11.36 -5.02 -9.84
C GLN A 50 11.47 -3.88 -10.85
N HIS A 51 10.87 -2.72 -10.54
CA HIS A 51 10.97 -1.55 -11.43
C HIS A 51 12.43 -1.14 -11.64
N LEU A 52 13.21 -1.04 -10.58
CA LEU A 52 14.64 -0.70 -10.67
C LEU A 52 15.43 -1.74 -11.48
N ARG A 53 15.12 -3.04 -11.31
CA ARG A 53 15.75 -4.11 -12.10
C ARG A 53 15.49 -3.93 -13.59
N VAL A 54 14.23 -3.68 -13.98
CA VAL A 54 13.86 -3.51 -15.38
C VAL A 54 14.57 -2.32 -16.00
N VAL A 55 14.49 -1.13 -15.39
CA VAL A 55 15.16 0.08 -15.93
C VAL A 55 16.68 -0.01 -15.94
N ALA A 56 17.27 -0.87 -15.12
CA ALA A 56 18.71 -1.14 -15.11
C ALA A 56 19.13 -2.30 -16.03
N GLY A 57 18.20 -2.88 -16.80
CA GLY A 57 18.47 -4.04 -17.67
C GLY A 57 18.87 -5.31 -16.91
N LEU A 58 18.47 -5.43 -15.63
CA LEU A 58 18.77 -6.58 -14.79
C LEU A 58 17.68 -7.66 -14.92
N PRO A 59 18.00 -8.94 -14.66
CA PRO A 59 16.99 -9.99 -14.61
C PRO A 59 15.92 -9.70 -13.56
N LEU A 60 14.67 -10.13 -13.85
CA LEU A 60 13.58 -10.04 -12.88
C LEU A 60 13.93 -10.82 -11.61
N GLY A 61 13.54 -10.28 -10.46
CA GLY A 61 13.69 -10.92 -9.17
C GLY A 61 12.56 -11.91 -8.87
N ASP A 62 12.79 -12.76 -7.90
CA ASP A 62 11.79 -13.71 -7.38
C ASP A 62 10.60 -12.94 -6.76
N VAL A 63 9.40 -13.20 -7.26
CA VAL A 63 8.14 -12.57 -6.81
C VAL A 63 7.38 -13.39 -5.76
N SER A 64 7.95 -14.50 -5.29
CA SER A 64 7.29 -15.37 -4.32
C SER A 64 7.00 -14.64 -3.01
N LEU A 65 5.92 -15.07 -2.33
CA LEU A 65 5.51 -14.52 -1.06
C LEU A 65 6.46 -14.95 0.07
N LEU A 66 6.69 -14.06 1.03
CA LEU A 66 7.42 -14.33 2.28
C LEU A 66 6.48 -14.79 3.40
N HIS A 67 5.18 -14.47 3.28
CA HIS A 67 4.15 -14.76 4.28
C HIS A 67 2.91 -15.38 3.62
N ASN A 68 2.17 -16.19 4.36
CA ASN A 68 0.96 -16.84 3.85
C ASN A 68 -0.19 -15.87 3.60
N ALA A 69 -0.19 -14.73 4.29
CA ALA A 69 -1.17 -13.66 4.08
C ALA A 69 -0.54 -12.29 4.31
N SER A 70 -1.02 -11.31 3.57
CA SER A 70 -0.71 -9.90 3.79
C SER A 70 -1.92 -9.03 3.48
N GLY A 71 -1.95 -7.85 4.08
CA GLY A 71 -2.92 -6.81 3.83
C GLY A 71 -2.26 -5.44 3.83
N MET A 72 -2.97 -4.44 3.35
CA MET A 72 -2.49 -3.07 3.36
C MET A 72 -3.65 -2.12 3.61
N ILE A 73 -3.42 -1.13 4.47
CA ILE A 73 -4.32 0.00 4.67
C ILE A 73 -3.63 1.31 4.31
N ASN A 74 -4.36 2.25 3.71
CA ASN A 74 -3.85 3.60 3.47
C ASN A 74 -4.07 4.45 4.73
N LEU A 75 -3.06 5.24 5.11
CA LEU A 75 -3.20 6.30 6.10
C LEU A 75 -3.69 7.56 5.39
N LEU A 76 -4.96 7.87 5.59
CA LEU A 76 -5.63 9.02 4.95
C LEU A 76 -5.79 10.15 5.95
N GLY A 77 -5.58 11.39 5.51
CA GLY A 77 -5.96 12.56 6.31
C GLY A 77 -7.46 12.54 6.63
N SER A 78 -7.83 12.81 7.88
CA SER A 78 -9.23 12.92 8.31
C SER A 78 -9.98 14.03 7.57
N ALA A 79 -11.32 13.99 7.59
CA ALA A 79 -12.17 14.87 6.78
C ALA A 79 -11.90 16.38 7.04
N ASP A 80 -11.56 16.73 8.28
CA ASP A 80 -11.34 18.13 8.69
C ASP A 80 -9.86 18.46 8.91
N SER A 81 -8.94 17.60 8.40
CA SER A 81 -7.52 17.75 8.67
C SER A 81 -6.87 18.83 7.82
N ALA A 82 -6.09 19.70 8.49
CA ALA A 82 -5.25 20.71 7.86
C ALA A 82 -3.98 20.98 8.68
N GLY A 83 -2.93 21.49 8.04
CA GLY A 83 -1.67 21.82 8.70
C GLY A 83 -0.65 20.66 8.70
N ALA A 84 0.26 20.68 9.65
CA ALA A 84 1.27 19.63 9.77
C ALA A 84 0.61 18.30 10.22
N PRO A 85 1.02 17.15 9.66
CA PRO A 85 0.39 15.87 9.98
C PRO A 85 0.70 15.40 11.41
N VAL A 86 -0.32 14.88 12.06
CA VAL A 86 -0.23 14.19 13.35
C VAL A 86 -0.73 12.76 13.14
N TYR A 87 0.09 11.78 13.53
CA TYR A 87 -0.22 10.36 13.41
C TYR A 87 -0.53 9.79 14.79
N GLU A 88 -1.81 9.64 15.08
CA GLU A 88 -2.30 9.07 16.35
C GLU A 88 -2.31 7.54 16.26
N GLY A 89 -2.04 6.85 17.39
CA GLY A 89 -2.02 5.38 17.47
C GLY A 89 -0.81 4.70 16.82
N LEU A 90 0.12 5.45 16.23
CA LEU A 90 1.28 4.87 15.53
C LEU A 90 2.17 4.05 16.49
N GLY A 91 2.38 4.54 17.71
CA GLY A 91 3.15 3.82 18.75
C GLY A 91 2.56 2.45 19.05
N GLU A 92 1.24 2.38 19.27
CA GLU A 92 0.55 1.11 19.50
C GLU A 92 0.57 0.19 18.28
N ALA A 93 0.47 0.77 17.07
CA ALA A 93 0.49 0.02 15.83
C ALA A 93 1.81 -0.74 15.61
N ILE A 94 2.96 -0.09 15.89
CA ILE A 94 4.28 -0.71 15.69
C ILE A 94 4.63 -1.79 16.72
N GLU A 95 3.89 -1.88 17.84
CA GLU A 95 4.03 -2.96 18.81
C GLU A 95 3.40 -4.27 18.31
N LEU A 96 2.52 -4.21 17.30
CA LEU A 96 1.89 -5.39 16.74
C LEU A 96 2.84 -6.14 15.79
N PRO A 97 3.13 -7.43 16.02
CA PRO A 97 4.00 -8.20 15.14
C PRO A 97 3.49 -8.23 13.70
N GLY A 98 4.38 -8.00 12.74
CA GLY A 98 4.05 -8.02 11.31
C GLY A 98 3.27 -6.78 10.84
N VAL A 99 3.31 -5.69 11.59
CA VAL A 99 2.75 -4.38 11.21
C VAL A 99 3.88 -3.43 10.84
N HIS A 100 3.83 -2.89 9.62
CA HIS A 100 4.90 -2.10 9.01
C HIS A 100 4.35 -0.76 8.48
N PRO A 101 4.40 0.33 9.27
CA PRO A 101 3.98 1.64 8.81
C PRO A 101 5.01 2.29 7.88
N HIS A 102 4.53 2.90 6.79
CA HIS A 102 5.30 3.70 5.86
C HIS A 102 4.71 5.11 5.80
N LEU A 103 5.42 6.08 6.32
CA LEU A 103 5.00 7.49 6.31
C LEU A 103 5.65 8.20 5.13
N TYR A 104 4.85 8.97 4.37
CA TYR A 104 5.33 9.60 3.13
C TYR A 104 6.06 10.92 3.34
N GLY A 105 6.23 11.40 4.56
CA GLY A 105 6.97 12.61 4.87
C GLY A 105 6.35 13.91 4.34
N LYS A 106 5.06 13.91 4.00
CA LYS A 106 4.37 15.09 3.48
C LYS A 106 4.22 16.13 4.60
N SER A 107 4.60 17.37 4.32
CA SER A 107 4.57 18.48 5.28
C SER A 107 3.16 19.00 5.61
N GLN A 108 2.17 18.69 4.77
CA GLN A 108 0.79 19.16 4.93
C GLN A 108 -0.17 17.99 4.77
N VAL A 109 -1.07 17.81 5.74
CA VAL A 109 -2.22 16.93 5.62
C VAL A 109 -3.37 17.68 4.93
N LYS A 110 -4.19 16.93 4.18
CA LYS A 110 -5.45 17.39 3.59
C LYS A 110 -6.48 16.28 3.72
N PRO A 111 -7.78 16.59 3.70
CA PRO A 111 -8.84 15.60 3.71
C PRO A 111 -8.60 14.49 2.67
N PHE A 112 -8.64 13.24 3.12
CA PHE A 112 -8.49 12.02 2.32
C PHE A 112 -7.17 11.90 1.54
N ARG A 113 -6.20 12.79 1.77
CA ARG A 113 -4.87 12.68 1.18
C ARG A 113 -4.15 11.47 1.76
N LYS A 114 -3.59 10.63 0.89
CA LYS A 114 -2.71 9.52 1.30
C LYS A 114 -1.44 10.08 1.93
N MET A 115 -1.28 9.88 3.22
CA MET A 115 -0.16 10.36 4.05
C MET A 115 0.85 9.26 4.35
N GLY A 116 0.46 8.01 4.10
CA GLY A 116 1.25 6.82 4.31
C GLY A 116 0.43 5.57 3.97
N HIS A 117 0.98 4.42 4.28
CA HIS A 117 0.27 3.15 4.32
C HIS A 117 0.83 2.28 5.45
N VAL A 118 0.11 1.24 5.80
CA VAL A 118 0.59 0.20 6.71
C VAL A 118 0.45 -1.13 6.00
N THR A 119 1.56 -1.87 5.87
CA THR A 119 1.53 -3.28 5.46
C THR A 119 1.37 -4.15 6.69
N ILE A 120 0.53 -5.17 6.58
CA ILE A 120 0.27 -6.15 7.63
C ILE A 120 0.61 -7.53 7.07
N THR A 121 1.45 -8.30 7.77
CA THR A 121 1.81 -9.66 7.41
C THR A 121 1.35 -10.64 8.49
N GLY A 122 1.06 -11.88 8.09
CA GLY A 122 0.61 -12.91 9.01
C GLY A 122 0.65 -14.31 8.43
N SER A 123 0.34 -15.29 9.27
CA SER A 123 0.32 -16.71 8.92
C SER A 123 -0.93 -17.13 8.13
N ASN A 124 -2.00 -16.34 8.22
CA ASN A 124 -3.27 -16.57 7.52
C ASN A 124 -4.11 -15.29 7.42
N HIS A 125 -5.15 -15.32 6.59
CA HIS A 125 -6.04 -14.18 6.37
C HIS A 125 -6.81 -13.73 7.62
N GLU A 126 -7.17 -14.65 8.50
CA GLU A 126 -7.91 -14.31 9.73
C GLU A 126 -7.05 -13.45 10.66
N GLU A 127 -5.79 -13.83 10.86
CA GLU A 127 -4.82 -13.06 11.65
C GLU A 127 -4.63 -11.65 11.07
N VAL A 128 -4.40 -11.56 9.75
CA VAL A 128 -4.23 -10.27 9.07
C VAL A 128 -5.47 -9.41 9.22
N ASN A 129 -6.68 -9.96 9.00
CA ASN A 129 -7.92 -9.22 9.13
C ASN A 129 -8.17 -8.70 10.56
N LYS A 130 -7.85 -9.48 11.60
CA LYS A 130 -7.94 -9.02 13.00
C LYS A 130 -7.03 -7.81 13.25
N LYS A 131 -5.79 -7.85 12.75
CA LYS A 131 -4.85 -6.73 12.85
C LYS A 131 -5.35 -5.51 12.07
N VAL A 132 -5.86 -5.71 10.84
CA VAL A 132 -6.45 -4.63 10.03
C VAL A 132 -7.58 -3.92 10.77
N LEU A 133 -8.53 -4.66 11.34
CA LEU A 133 -9.64 -4.08 12.10
C LEU A 133 -9.14 -3.27 13.30
N LYS A 134 -8.21 -3.84 14.09
CA LYS A 134 -7.60 -3.12 15.21
C LYS A 134 -6.90 -1.83 14.75
N LEU A 135 -6.14 -1.87 13.65
CA LEU A 135 -5.43 -0.71 13.13
C LEU A 135 -6.38 0.39 12.64
N LEU A 136 -7.51 0.02 12.05
CA LEU A 136 -8.56 0.98 11.64
C LEU A 136 -9.23 1.68 12.84
N GLU A 137 -9.23 1.07 14.00
CA GLU A 137 -9.76 1.66 15.26
C GLU A 137 -8.76 2.63 15.91
N ILE A 138 -7.47 2.32 15.88
CA ILE A 138 -6.45 3.08 16.62
C ILE A 138 -5.73 4.14 15.79
N LEU A 139 -5.60 3.93 14.47
CA LEU A 139 -4.84 4.83 13.61
C LEU A 139 -5.70 5.98 13.09
N CYS A 140 -5.25 7.19 13.35
CA CYS A 140 -5.83 8.40 12.77
C CYS A 140 -4.73 9.33 12.26
N VAL A 141 -4.98 9.98 11.13
CA VAL A 141 -4.10 11.03 10.62
C VAL A 141 -4.85 12.35 10.59
N SER A 142 -4.51 13.23 11.51
CA SER A 142 -5.07 14.55 11.65
C SER A 142 -4.06 15.67 11.32
N GLY A 143 -4.47 16.91 11.41
CA GLY A 143 -3.60 18.09 11.25
C GLY A 143 -3.52 18.92 12.51
N THR A 144 -2.47 19.73 12.60
CA THR A 144 -2.30 20.67 13.73
C THR A 144 -3.28 21.85 13.72
N GLN A 145 -3.96 22.12 12.60
CA GLN A 145 -5.02 23.14 12.48
C GLN A 145 -6.38 22.42 12.54
N GLY A 146 -7.15 22.66 13.60
CA GLY A 146 -8.46 22.03 13.82
C GLY A 146 -8.59 21.32 15.18
N ARG A 147 -7.63 21.51 16.05
CA ARG A 147 -7.75 21.14 17.47
C ARG A 147 -8.25 22.30 18.32
#